data_ee40655967545650ebf1c5e3b801e19a
#
_entry.id   ee40655967545650ebf1c5e3b801e19a
#
_cell.length_a   1.000
_cell.length_b   1.000
_cell.length_c   1.000
_cell.angle_alpha   90.00
_cell.angle_beta   90.00
_cell.angle_gamma   90.00
#
_symmetry.space_group_name_H-M   'P 1'
#
loop_
_entity.id
_entity.type
_entity.pdbx_description
1 polymer ?
#
loop_
_entity_poly.entity_id
_entity_poly.type
_entity_poly.pdbx_seq_one_letter_code
_entity_poly.pdbx_strand_id
1 'polypeptide(L)'
;MIGTLAIARIAALAGDPARMNMLLALKYDDSVSAGELADIAGVARSTAREHLLKLIDSGLVIERPVGRWRYYSLADTVIAEILEGFEALAAHISKSQSGPLTTDVGILHARCCGDHLAGEVGARIAERFIAGGLVSQSADGVELTEDGAALLVRLDVRPHELRCRPRRFLYLCPDWSRSSFHLGGAVGAALLRTFISRNWMRVDRKARRVNLTSIGYGGLHKELGLEIRKPT
;
A
#
# COMPACT_ATOMS: atom_id res chain seq x y z
N MET A 1 -2.81 -3.10 -29.35
CA MET A 1 -3.99 -3.22 -28.48
C MET A 1 -3.83 -4.49 -27.64
N ILE A 2 -3.83 -4.37 -26.30
CA ILE A 2 -3.90 -5.53 -25.41
C ILE A 2 -5.29 -6.13 -25.63
N GLY A 3 -5.38 -7.41 -26.02
CA GLY A 3 -6.66 -8.04 -26.33
C GLY A 3 -7.52 -8.23 -25.10
N THR A 4 -8.84 -8.04 -25.23
CA THR A 4 -9.86 -8.28 -24.17
C THR A 4 -9.66 -9.63 -23.46
N LEU A 5 -9.20 -10.65 -24.20
CA LEU A 5 -8.94 -11.98 -23.65
C LEU A 5 -7.82 -12.00 -22.60
N ALA A 6 -6.77 -11.19 -22.78
CA ALA A 6 -5.67 -11.09 -21.80
C ALA A 6 -6.16 -10.45 -20.50
N ILE A 7 -6.96 -9.38 -20.60
CA ILE A 7 -7.58 -8.71 -19.45
C ILE A 7 -8.51 -9.70 -18.72
N ALA A 8 -9.36 -10.42 -19.44
CA ALA A 8 -10.29 -11.40 -18.87
C ALA A 8 -9.55 -12.53 -18.12
N ARG A 9 -8.41 -13.00 -18.64
CA ARG A 9 -7.59 -14.02 -17.97
C ARG A 9 -7.04 -13.51 -16.64
N ILE A 10 -6.50 -12.30 -16.59
CA ILE A 10 -5.99 -11.70 -15.34
C ILE A 10 -7.14 -11.51 -14.34
N ALA A 11 -8.28 -11.00 -14.81
CA ALA A 11 -9.46 -10.82 -13.97
C ALA A 11 -9.98 -12.15 -13.38
N ALA A 12 -9.99 -13.22 -14.18
CA ALA A 12 -10.38 -14.56 -13.71
C ALA A 12 -9.40 -15.14 -12.69
N LEU A 13 -8.11 -14.85 -12.83
CA LEU A 13 -7.10 -15.22 -11.82
C LEU A 13 -7.33 -14.49 -10.50
N ALA A 14 -7.55 -13.19 -10.55
CA ALA A 14 -7.82 -12.36 -9.37
C ALA A 14 -9.21 -12.62 -8.76
N GLY A 15 -10.19 -13.10 -9.55
CA GLY A 15 -11.56 -13.35 -9.09
C GLY A 15 -11.74 -14.55 -8.16
N ASP A 16 -10.74 -15.39 -7.98
CA ASP A 16 -10.76 -16.48 -7.00
C ASP A 16 -10.41 -15.96 -5.60
N PRO A 17 -11.24 -16.19 -4.57
CA PRO A 17 -11.01 -15.62 -3.23
C PRO A 17 -9.69 -16.03 -2.59
N ALA A 18 -9.25 -17.29 -2.76
CA ALA A 18 -8.00 -17.75 -2.19
C ALA A 18 -6.79 -17.07 -2.86
N ARG A 19 -6.80 -16.97 -4.20
CA ARG A 19 -5.77 -16.24 -4.94
C ARG A 19 -5.75 -14.75 -4.62
N MET A 20 -6.92 -14.12 -4.50
CA MET A 20 -7.00 -12.71 -4.11
C MET A 20 -6.39 -12.50 -2.72
N ASN A 21 -6.72 -13.35 -1.73
CA ASN A 21 -6.12 -13.27 -0.40
C ASN A 21 -4.59 -13.43 -0.43
N MET A 22 -4.06 -14.34 -1.26
CA MET A 22 -2.61 -14.49 -1.44
C MET A 22 -1.98 -13.24 -2.07
N LEU A 23 -2.58 -12.70 -3.14
CA LEU A 23 -2.09 -11.49 -3.80
C LEU A 23 -2.10 -10.28 -2.85
N LEU A 24 -3.17 -10.12 -2.07
CA LEU A 24 -3.24 -9.06 -1.05
C LEU A 24 -2.20 -9.24 0.05
N ALA A 25 -1.92 -10.47 0.49
CA ALA A 25 -0.86 -10.75 1.45
C ALA A 25 0.52 -10.35 0.89
N LEU A 26 0.81 -10.74 -0.35
CA LEU A 26 2.07 -10.41 -1.05
C LEU A 26 2.22 -8.92 -1.37
N LYS A 27 1.12 -8.17 -1.44
CA LYS A 27 1.16 -6.71 -1.56
C LYS A 27 1.78 -6.04 -0.32
N TYR A 28 1.63 -6.67 0.86
CA TYR A 28 2.10 -6.13 2.14
C TYR A 28 3.42 -6.71 2.62
N ASP A 29 3.86 -7.84 2.05
CA ASP A 29 5.11 -8.50 2.42
C ASP A 29 5.81 -9.09 1.19
N ASP A 30 7.07 -8.72 0.98
CA ASP A 30 7.88 -9.16 -0.18
C ASP A 30 8.46 -10.57 0.00
N SER A 31 8.17 -11.26 1.11
CA SER A 31 8.82 -12.51 1.43
C SER A 31 7.93 -13.42 2.30
N VAL A 32 6.85 -13.94 1.70
CA VAL A 32 5.89 -14.80 2.37
C VAL A 32 6.09 -16.26 1.92
N SER A 33 6.11 -17.20 2.84
CA SER A 33 6.21 -18.63 2.53
C SER A 33 4.89 -19.20 2.02
N ALA A 34 4.94 -20.34 1.32
CA ALA A 34 3.73 -21.04 0.86
C ALA A 34 2.82 -21.48 2.03
N GLY A 35 3.41 -21.81 3.19
CA GLY A 35 2.64 -22.18 4.38
C GLY A 35 1.83 -20.99 4.93
N GLU A 36 2.46 -19.84 5.06
CA GLU A 36 1.78 -18.61 5.50
C GLU A 36 0.70 -18.18 4.51
N LEU A 37 0.96 -18.28 3.20
CA LEU A 37 -0.05 -17.98 2.17
C LEU A 37 -1.23 -18.95 2.21
N ALA A 38 -1.00 -20.23 2.51
CA ALA A 38 -2.06 -21.21 2.71
C ALA A 38 -2.96 -20.86 3.91
N ASP A 39 -2.33 -20.48 5.03
CA ASP A 39 -3.03 -20.09 6.25
C ASP A 39 -3.85 -18.80 6.03
N ILE A 40 -3.27 -17.80 5.36
CA ILE A 40 -3.95 -16.53 5.02
C ILE A 40 -5.13 -16.76 4.07
N ALA A 41 -4.96 -17.64 3.09
CA ALA A 41 -5.99 -17.96 2.10
C ALA A 41 -7.06 -18.92 2.64
N GLY A 42 -6.84 -19.54 3.82
CA GLY A 42 -7.75 -20.51 4.42
C GLY A 42 -7.87 -21.82 3.62
N VAL A 43 -6.79 -22.27 2.97
CA VAL A 43 -6.78 -23.47 2.14
C VAL A 43 -5.68 -24.45 2.55
N ALA A 44 -5.81 -25.72 2.13
CA ALA A 44 -4.77 -26.71 2.35
C ALA A 44 -3.48 -26.33 1.61
N ARG A 45 -2.31 -26.75 2.12
CA ARG A 45 -1.00 -26.43 1.52
C ARG A 45 -0.86 -26.93 0.07
N SER A 46 -1.46 -28.08 -0.26
CA SER A 46 -1.51 -28.59 -1.65
C SER A 46 -2.28 -27.64 -2.56
N THR A 47 -3.46 -27.19 -2.14
CA THR A 47 -4.30 -26.24 -2.88
C THR A 47 -3.61 -24.88 -3.02
N ALA A 48 -2.97 -24.39 -1.95
CA ALA A 48 -2.18 -23.16 -2.00
C ALA A 48 -1.07 -23.25 -3.06
N ARG A 49 -0.40 -24.40 -3.15
CA ARG A 49 0.64 -24.62 -4.18
C ARG A 49 0.07 -24.54 -5.59
N GLU A 50 -1.11 -25.10 -5.84
CA GLU A 50 -1.77 -25.02 -7.15
C GLU A 50 -2.15 -23.58 -7.51
N HIS A 51 -2.65 -22.82 -6.53
CA HIS A 51 -2.95 -21.39 -6.72
C HIS A 51 -1.67 -20.60 -7.01
N LEU A 52 -0.59 -20.84 -6.27
CA LEU A 52 0.70 -20.17 -6.48
C LEU A 52 1.28 -20.48 -7.86
N LEU A 53 1.23 -21.72 -8.33
CA LEU A 53 1.68 -22.09 -9.67
C LEU A 53 0.92 -21.29 -10.74
N LYS A 54 -0.41 -21.18 -10.64
CA LYS A 54 -1.22 -20.38 -11.57
C LYS A 54 -0.84 -18.90 -11.55
N LEU A 55 -0.53 -18.35 -10.37
CA LEU A 55 -0.09 -16.96 -10.23
C LEU A 55 1.32 -16.73 -10.79
N ILE A 56 2.22 -17.69 -10.64
CA ILE A 56 3.56 -17.66 -11.22
C ILE A 56 3.50 -17.78 -12.73
N ASP A 57 2.76 -18.76 -13.26
CA ASP A 57 2.61 -18.98 -14.70
C ASP A 57 1.98 -17.77 -15.41
N SER A 58 1.18 -16.98 -14.70
CA SER A 58 0.59 -15.74 -15.21
C SER A 58 1.51 -14.52 -15.09
N GLY A 59 2.65 -14.63 -14.44
CA GLY A 59 3.57 -13.52 -14.19
C GLY A 59 3.11 -12.55 -13.10
N LEU A 60 2.11 -12.91 -12.27
CA LEU A 60 1.66 -12.05 -11.17
C LEU A 60 2.52 -12.21 -9.91
N VAL A 61 3.12 -13.38 -9.72
CA VAL A 61 3.93 -13.72 -8.55
C VAL A 61 5.26 -14.31 -9.01
N ILE A 62 6.32 -14.00 -8.29
CA ILE A 62 7.63 -14.65 -8.44
C ILE A 62 7.96 -15.47 -7.20
N GLU A 63 8.66 -16.60 -7.43
CA GLU A 63 9.20 -17.46 -6.40
C GLU A 63 10.69 -17.19 -6.24
N ARG A 64 11.16 -17.10 -5.00
CA ARG A 64 12.58 -16.96 -4.66
C ARG A 64 13.01 -18.08 -3.73
N PRO A 65 13.93 -18.95 -4.14
CA PRO A 65 14.51 -19.96 -3.26
C PRO A 65 15.49 -19.32 -2.27
N VAL A 66 15.36 -19.66 -0.99
CA VAL A 66 16.31 -19.29 0.07
C VAL A 66 16.65 -20.56 0.85
N GLY A 67 17.77 -21.20 0.52
CA GLY A 67 18.13 -22.51 1.02
C GLY A 67 17.09 -23.57 0.63
N ARG A 68 16.50 -24.25 1.62
CA ARG A 68 15.41 -25.23 1.42
C ARG A 68 14.01 -24.61 1.38
N TRP A 69 13.90 -23.31 1.64
CA TRP A 69 12.64 -22.58 1.72
C TRP A 69 12.36 -21.82 0.42
N ARG A 70 11.08 -21.63 0.14
CA ARG A 70 10.61 -20.86 -1.00
C ARG A 70 9.75 -19.71 -0.49
N TYR A 71 10.10 -18.52 -0.93
CA TYR A 71 9.39 -17.30 -0.62
C TYR A 71 8.79 -16.70 -1.88
N TYR A 72 7.69 -16.03 -1.73
CA TYR A 72 6.89 -15.47 -2.81
C TYR A 72 6.78 -13.97 -2.63
N SER A 73 6.74 -13.25 -3.73
CA SER A 73 6.47 -11.81 -3.80
C SER A 73 5.69 -11.47 -5.06
N LEU A 74 5.06 -10.29 -5.10
CA LEU A 74 4.51 -9.79 -6.37
C LEU A 74 5.65 -9.63 -7.38
N ALA A 75 5.35 -9.94 -8.65
CA ALA A 75 6.35 -9.85 -9.73
C ALA A 75 6.71 -8.40 -10.07
N ASP A 76 5.77 -7.47 -9.91
CA ASP A 76 5.94 -6.05 -10.22
C ASP A 76 5.10 -5.17 -9.27
N THR A 77 5.57 -3.94 -9.05
CA THR A 77 4.84 -2.93 -8.26
C THR A 77 3.53 -2.48 -8.90
N VAL A 78 3.42 -2.58 -10.23
CA VAL A 78 2.18 -2.31 -10.97
C VAL A 78 1.03 -3.23 -10.50
N ILE A 79 1.35 -4.47 -10.12
CA ILE A 79 0.35 -5.42 -9.61
C ILE A 79 -0.20 -4.92 -8.27
N ALA A 80 0.67 -4.42 -7.38
CA ALA A 80 0.23 -3.82 -6.13
C ALA A 80 -0.68 -2.61 -6.35
N GLU A 81 -0.37 -1.74 -7.31
CA GLU A 81 -1.19 -0.58 -7.68
C GLU A 81 -2.59 -1.00 -8.18
N ILE A 82 -2.66 -2.07 -8.98
CA ILE A 82 -3.95 -2.62 -9.46
C ILE A 82 -4.77 -3.20 -8.29
N LEU A 83 -4.13 -3.94 -7.37
CA LEU A 83 -4.80 -4.48 -6.18
C LEU A 83 -5.35 -3.36 -5.29
N GLU A 84 -4.64 -2.24 -5.15
CA GLU A 84 -5.13 -1.03 -4.47
C GLU A 84 -6.38 -0.46 -5.15
N GLY A 85 -6.39 -0.45 -6.48
CA GLY A 85 -7.57 -0.07 -7.26
C GLY A 85 -8.79 -0.98 -7.00
N PHE A 86 -8.59 -2.29 -6.90
CA PHE A 86 -9.66 -3.22 -6.53
C PHE A 86 -10.17 -2.98 -5.10
N GLU A 87 -9.28 -2.75 -4.13
CA GLU A 87 -9.68 -2.43 -2.75
C GLU A 87 -10.49 -1.12 -2.71
N ALA A 88 -10.05 -0.08 -3.42
CA ALA A 88 -10.75 1.20 -3.51
C ALA A 88 -12.13 1.06 -4.17
N LEU A 89 -12.22 0.30 -5.26
CA LEU A 89 -13.48 0.02 -5.96
C LEU A 89 -14.45 -0.77 -5.07
N ALA A 90 -13.96 -1.83 -4.42
CA ALA A 90 -14.76 -2.62 -3.49
C ALA A 90 -15.31 -1.76 -2.35
N ALA A 91 -14.49 -0.88 -1.80
CA ALA A 91 -14.90 0.06 -0.76
C ALA A 91 -15.96 1.05 -1.26
N HIS A 92 -15.80 1.57 -2.48
CA HIS A 92 -16.76 2.48 -3.09
C HIS A 92 -18.14 1.81 -3.25
N ILE A 93 -18.16 0.60 -3.77
CA ILE A 93 -19.40 -0.17 -3.97
C ILE A 93 -20.02 -0.54 -2.62
N SER A 94 -19.22 -0.98 -1.64
CA SER A 94 -19.73 -1.39 -0.32
C SER A 94 -20.30 -0.22 0.48
N LYS A 95 -19.74 0.99 0.37
CA LYS A 95 -20.31 2.19 0.99
C LYS A 95 -21.75 2.47 0.53
N SER A 96 -22.08 2.11 -0.69
CA SER A 96 -23.44 2.27 -1.24
C SER A 96 -24.41 1.17 -0.75
N GLN A 97 -23.92 0.06 -0.20
CA GLN A 97 -24.74 -1.11 0.11
C GLN A 97 -24.76 -1.52 1.60
N SER A 98 -23.70 -1.32 2.40
CA SER A 98 -23.57 -2.02 3.68
C SER A 98 -22.76 -1.31 4.79
N GLY A 99 -22.41 -0.04 4.67
CA GLY A 99 -21.61 0.65 5.70
C GLY A 99 -20.09 0.37 5.61
N PRO A 100 -19.29 0.73 6.63
CA PRO A 100 -17.84 0.67 6.56
C PRO A 100 -17.31 -0.79 6.52
N LEU A 101 -16.26 -1.02 5.73
CA LEU A 101 -15.59 -2.33 5.58
C LEU A 101 -14.95 -2.87 6.87
N THR A 102 -14.76 -2.02 7.86
CA THR A 102 -14.24 -2.39 9.19
C THR A 102 -14.69 -1.40 10.24
N THR A 103 -14.86 -1.87 11.46
CA THR A 103 -15.04 -1.08 12.68
C THR A 103 -13.75 -0.96 13.49
N ASP A 104 -12.64 -1.55 13.03
CA ASP A 104 -11.35 -1.45 13.71
C ASP A 104 -10.80 -0.02 13.61
N VAL A 105 -10.94 0.71 14.72
CA VAL A 105 -10.54 2.11 14.84
C VAL A 105 -9.04 2.30 14.53
N GLY A 106 -8.20 1.33 14.90
CA GLY A 106 -6.76 1.38 14.64
C GLY A 106 -6.45 1.31 13.14
N ILE A 107 -7.14 0.45 12.38
CA ILE A 107 -7.00 0.35 10.92
C ILE A 107 -7.54 1.61 10.23
N LEU A 108 -8.66 2.16 10.72
CA LEU A 108 -9.20 3.41 10.19
C LEU A 108 -8.28 4.59 10.47
N HIS A 109 -7.60 4.59 11.62
CA HIS A 109 -6.67 5.64 12.02
C HIS A 109 -5.38 5.61 11.19
N ALA A 110 -4.67 4.49 11.17
CA ALA A 110 -3.46 4.34 10.37
C ALA A 110 -3.21 2.87 9.99
N ARG A 111 -2.95 2.64 8.72
CA ARG A 111 -2.67 1.32 8.14
C ARG A 111 -1.67 1.39 7.01
N CYS A 112 -1.13 0.24 6.63
CA CYS A 112 -0.44 0.12 5.35
C CYS A 112 -1.44 -0.08 4.20
N CYS A 113 -1.24 0.63 3.10
CA CYS A 113 -1.83 0.35 1.81
C CYS A 113 -0.68 -0.08 0.89
N GLY A 114 -0.49 -1.39 0.73
CA GLY A 114 0.75 -1.90 0.16
C GLY A 114 1.96 -1.50 1.02
N ASP A 115 2.83 -0.68 0.48
CA ASP A 115 4.06 -0.23 1.11
C ASP A 115 4.06 1.24 1.57
N HIS A 116 2.92 1.89 1.56
CA HIS A 116 2.75 3.30 1.94
C HIS A 116 1.63 3.50 2.97
N LEU A 117 1.60 4.66 3.61
CA LEU A 117 0.71 4.98 4.73
C LEU A 117 -0.66 5.42 4.25
N ALA A 118 -1.71 4.84 4.81
CA ALA A 118 -3.12 5.12 4.57
C ALA A 118 -3.90 5.31 5.88
N GLY A 119 -5.20 5.47 5.77
CA GLY A 119 -6.09 5.79 6.87
C GLY A 119 -6.10 7.28 7.17
N GLU A 120 -6.63 7.65 8.33
CA GLU A 120 -6.72 9.06 8.74
C GLU A 120 -5.38 9.78 8.68
N VAL A 121 -4.33 9.15 9.23
CA VAL A 121 -2.98 9.74 9.26
C VAL A 121 -2.43 9.92 7.86
N GLY A 122 -2.55 8.90 6.99
CA GLY A 122 -2.11 8.98 5.60
C GLY A 122 -2.83 10.07 4.82
N ALA A 123 -4.15 10.18 5.01
CA ALA A 123 -4.97 11.21 4.40
C ALA A 123 -4.58 12.63 4.87
N ARG A 124 -4.37 12.83 6.18
CA ARG A 124 -3.93 14.12 6.74
C ARG A 124 -2.57 14.56 6.20
N ILE A 125 -1.66 13.61 5.99
CA ILE A 125 -0.37 13.89 5.35
C ILE A 125 -0.57 14.33 3.90
N ALA A 126 -1.40 13.64 3.12
CA ALA A 126 -1.69 14.03 1.74
C ALA A 126 -2.38 15.41 1.66
N GLU A 127 -3.35 15.67 2.52
CA GLU A 127 -4.01 16.98 2.65
C GLU A 127 -2.98 18.10 2.95
N ARG A 128 -2.01 17.82 3.85
CA ARG A 128 -0.93 18.78 4.15
C ARG A 128 -0.03 19.04 2.94
N PHE A 129 0.27 17.99 2.16
CA PHE A 129 1.06 18.15 0.94
C PHE A 129 0.32 18.97 -0.12
N ILE A 130 -0.98 18.76 -0.28
CA ILE A 130 -1.83 19.50 -1.24
C ILE A 130 -2.01 20.94 -0.75
N ALA A 131 -2.52 21.16 0.45
CA ALA A 131 -2.84 22.48 0.98
C ALA A 131 -1.59 23.34 1.20
N GLY A 132 -0.45 22.71 1.45
CA GLY A 132 0.84 23.39 1.62
C GLY A 132 1.59 23.65 0.32
N GLY A 133 1.03 23.34 -0.84
CA GLY A 133 1.70 23.53 -2.12
C GLY A 133 2.95 22.66 -2.31
N LEU A 134 3.09 21.57 -1.53
CA LEU A 134 4.23 20.64 -1.62
C LEU A 134 4.10 19.70 -2.82
N VAL A 135 2.89 19.57 -3.36
CA VAL A 135 2.58 18.91 -4.61
C VAL A 135 1.69 19.81 -5.45
N SER A 136 1.84 19.74 -6.77
CA SER A 136 0.94 20.35 -7.75
C SER A 136 0.06 19.26 -8.36
N GLN A 137 -1.19 19.60 -8.68
CA GLN A 137 -2.12 18.70 -9.34
C GLN A 137 -2.46 19.26 -10.72
N SER A 138 -2.41 18.39 -11.73
CA SER A 138 -2.79 18.70 -13.11
C SER A 138 -3.64 17.59 -13.71
N ALA A 139 -4.12 17.76 -14.94
CA ALA A 139 -4.81 16.70 -15.67
C ALA A 139 -3.94 15.45 -15.88
N ASP A 140 -2.62 15.62 -15.93
CA ASP A 140 -1.66 14.53 -16.14
C ASP A 140 -1.27 13.81 -14.84
N GLY A 141 -1.70 14.34 -13.68
CA GLY A 141 -1.44 13.71 -12.39
C GLY A 141 -0.95 14.66 -11.29
N VAL A 142 -0.14 14.11 -10.40
CA VAL A 142 0.42 14.81 -9.24
C VAL A 142 1.94 14.86 -9.34
N GLU A 143 2.49 16.05 -9.18
CA GLU A 143 3.93 16.28 -9.19
C GLU A 143 4.41 16.90 -7.87
N LEU A 144 5.63 16.56 -7.49
CA LEU A 144 6.32 17.13 -6.33
C LEU A 144 6.89 18.50 -6.70
N THR A 145 6.57 19.52 -5.92
CA THR A 145 7.13 20.87 -6.07
C THR A 145 8.55 20.97 -5.48
N GLU A 146 9.22 22.10 -5.70
CA GLU A 146 10.54 22.36 -5.07
C GLU A 146 10.44 22.39 -3.55
N ASP A 147 9.39 23.01 -2.99
CA ASP A 147 9.13 23.02 -1.55
C ASP A 147 8.85 21.63 -1.01
N GLY A 148 8.10 20.82 -1.77
CA GLY A 148 7.88 19.42 -1.46
C GLY A 148 9.17 18.62 -1.46
N ALA A 149 10.04 18.83 -2.45
CA ALA A 149 11.35 18.19 -2.50
C ALA A 149 12.24 18.61 -1.33
N ALA A 150 12.26 19.90 -0.96
CA ALA A 150 12.99 20.40 0.19
C ALA A 150 12.48 19.78 1.51
N LEU A 151 11.15 19.62 1.67
CA LEU A 151 10.58 18.93 2.83
C LEU A 151 11.03 17.46 2.88
N LEU A 152 10.97 16.74 1.76
CA LEU A 152 11.40 15.34 1.70
C LEU A 152 12.88 15.20 2.09
N VAL A 153 13.75 16.09 1.64
CA VAL A 153 15.17 16.08 2.02
C VAL A 153 15.35 16.28 3.53
N ARG A 154 14.60 17.19 4.17
CA ARG A 154 14.61 17.35 5.64
C ARG A 154 14.13 16.09 6.36
N LEU A 155 13.30 15.30 5.73
CA LEU A 155 12.84 14.00 6.22
C LEU A 155 13.78 12.84 5.85
N ASP A 156 14.99 13.08 5.37
CA ASP A 156 15.98 12.08 4.90
C ASP A 156 15.48 11.23 3.71
N VAL A 157 14.53 11.76 2.94
CA VAL A 157 14.07 11.17 1.69
C VAL A 157 14.74 11.91 0.52
N ARG A 158 15.33 11.17 -0.42
CA ARG A 158 16.05 11.72 -1.58
C ARG A 158 15.21 11.60 -2.85
N PRO A 159 14.50 12.65 -3.29
CA PRO A 159 13.56 12.57 -4.41
C PRO A 159 14.21 12.14 -5.72
N HIS A 160 15.45 12.58 -5.99
CA HIS A 160 16.16 12.23 -7.22
C HIS A 160 16.45 10.73 -7.32
N GLU A 161 16.81 10.06 -6.21
CA GLU A 161 17.02 8.61 -6.19
C GLU A 161 15.70 7.83 -6.39
N LEU A 162 14.58 8.38 -5.93
CA LEU A 162 13.27 7.76 -6.09
C LEU A 162 12.78 7.84 -7.55
N ARG A 163 13.13 8.91 -8.30
CA ARG A 163 12.76 9.05 -9.71
C ARG A 163 13.46 8.03 -10.61
N CYS A 164 14.61 7.50 -10.20
CA CYS A 164 15.35 6.48 -10.95
C CYS A 164 14.79 5.06 -10.78
N ARG A 165 13.79 4.86 -9.94
CA ARG A 165 13.20 3.54 -9.69
C ARG A 165 12.15 3.18 -10.75
N PRO A 166 12.03 1.90 -11.15
CA PRO A 166 11.05 1.44 -12.12
C PRO A 166 9.65 1.32 -11.50
N ARG A 167 9.13 2.42 -10.93
CA ARG A 167 7.77 2.53 -10.36
C ARG A 167 7.29 3.96 -10.44
N ARG A 168 5.99 4.18 -10.31
CA ARG A 168 5.43 5.54 -10.26
C ARG A 168 6.07 6.31 -9.11
N PHE A 169 6.52 7.53 -9.45
CA PHE A 169 7.21 8.38 -8.47
C PHE A 169 6.28 8.84 -7.35
N LEU A 170 5.12 9.39 -7.72
CA LEU A 170 4.11 9.91 -6.80
C LEU A 170 2.73 9.84 -7.45
N TYR A 171 1.72 9.51 -6.67
CA TYR A 171 0.31 9.60 -7.03
C TYR A 171 -0.57 9.73 -5.78
N LEU A 172 -1.81 10.19 -5.96
CA LEU A 172 -2.82 10.19 -4.91
C LEU A 172 -3.58 8.85 -4.97
N CYS A 173 -3.35 8.00 -3.99
CA CYS A 173 -4.02 6.72 -3.86
C CYS A 173 -5.36 6.92 -3.14
N PRO A 174 -6.51 6.46 -3.70
CA PRO A 174 -7.79 6.59 -3.04
C PRO A 174 -7.82 5.86 -1.69
N ASP A 175 -8.27 6.54 -0.64
CA ASP A 175 -8.43 5.90 0.67
C ASP A 175 -9.82 5.27 0.80
N TRP A 176 -9.87 3.95 0.96
CA TRP A 176 -11.15 3.23 1.03
C TRP A 176 -11.96 3.53 2.30
N SER A 177 -11.32 3.96 3.38
CA SER A 177 -12.01 4.28 4.64
C SER A 177 -12.56 5.71 4.68
N ARG A 178 -12.11 6.56 3.76
CA ARG A 178 -12.46 8.00 3.71
C ARG A 178 -12.70 8.41 2.26
N SER A 179 -13.48 9.46 2.06
CA SER A 179 -13.60 10.09 0.73
C SER A 179 -12.44 11.05 0.48
N SER A 180 -11.20 10.54 0.56
CA SER A 180 -9.95 11.28 0.48
C SER A 180 -8.87 10.42 -0.16
N PHE A 181 -7.66 10.96 -0.23
CA PHE A 181 -6.50 10.30 -0.81
C PHE A 181 -5.35 10.26 0.19
N HIS A 182 -4.39 9.38 -0.04
CA HIS A 182 -3.10 9.35 0.63
C HIS A 182 -1.98 9.26 -0.40
N LEU A 183 -0.73 9.55 0.01
CA LEU A 183 0.41 9.59 -0.91
C LEU A 183 0.89 8.18 -1.22
N GLY A 184 0.82 7.79 -2.48
CA GLY A 184 1.33 6.52 -3.01
C GLY A 184 2.63 6.69 -3.81
N GLY A 185 3.08 5.61 -4.42
CA GLY A 185 4.29 5.57 -5.23
C GLY A 185 5.59 5.52 -4.43
N ALA A 186 6.70 5.79 -5.10
CA ALA A 186 8.03 5.76 -4.47
C ALA A 186 8.15 6.73 -3.30
N VAL A 187 7.49 7.89 -3.38
CA VAL A 187 7.46 8.92 -2.32
C VAL A 187 6.68 8.42 -1.11
N GLY A 188 5.46 7.89 -1.29
CA GLY A 188 4.64 7.36 -0.19
C GLY A 188 5.35 6.24 0.57
N ALA A 189 5.95 5.30 -0.17
CA ALA A 189 6.73 4.22 0.40
C ALA A 189 7.99 4.71 1.14
N ALA A 190 8.68 5.73 0.62
CA ALA A 190 9.85 6.30 1.27
C ALA A 190 9.48 7.01 2.58
N LEU A 191 8.38 7.77 2.58
CA LEU A 191 7.87 8.42 3.80
C LEU A 191 7.56 7.40 4.90
N LEU A 192 6.82 6.33 4.60
CA LEU A 192 6.53 5.29 5.59
C LEU A 192 7.81 4.66 6.14
N ARG A 193 8.78 4.31 5.27
CA ARG A 193 10.08 3.78 5.72
C ARG A 193 10.81 4.76 6.63
N THR A 194 10.83 6.03 6.30
CA THR A 194 11.44 7.07 7.13
C THR A 194 10.74 7.20 8.49
N PHE A 195 9.42 7.17 8.52
CA PHE A 195 8.68 7.24 9.78
C PHE A 195 8.94 6.02 10.68
N ILE A 196 9.13 4.85 10.08
CA ILE A 196 9.52 3.64 10.81
C ILE A 196 10.97 3.76 11.32
N SER A 197 11.92 4.16 10.47
CA SER A 197 13.34 4.28 10.86
C SER A 197 13.59 5.33 11.96
N ARG A 198 12.77 6.38 11.99
CA ARG A 198 12.77 7.41 13.06
C ARG A 198 11.99 6.99 14.31
N ASN A 199 11.50 5.74 14.36
CA ASN A 199 10.62 5.26 15.44
C ASN A 199 9.35 6.10 15.63
N TRP A 200 8.86 6.77 14.59
CA TRP A 200 7.60 7.49 14.64
C TRP A 200 6.41 6.54 14.51
N MET A 201 6.62 5.44 13.79
CA MET A 201 5.59 4.45 13.50
C MET A 201 6.11 3.04 13.67
N ARG A 202 5.22 2.12 14.07
CA ARG A 202 5.44 0.68 14.13
C ARG A 202 4.37 -0.02 13.34
N VAL A 203 4.76 -0.93 12.46
CA VAL A 203 3.83 -1.69 11.61
C VAL A 203 3.54 -3.04 12.25
N ASP A 204 2.27 -3.29 12.50
CA ASP A 204 1.75 -4.64 12.77
C ASP A 204 1.28 -5.23 11.43
N ARG A 205 2.12 -6.05 10.82
CA ARG A 205 1.85 -6.66 9.51
C ARG A 205 0.65 -7.60 9.54
N LYS A 206 0.44 -8.34 10.65
CA LYS A 206 -0.68 -9.27 10.78
C LYS A 206 -2.02 -8.52 10.83
N ALA A 207 -2.09 -7.47 11.63
CA ALA A 207 -3.28 -6.64 11.75
C ALA A 207 -3.39 -5.57 10.64
N ARG A 208 -2.42 -5.45 9.75
CA ARG A 208 -2.31 -4.37 8.75
C ARG A 208 -2.36 -2.96 9.36
N ARG A 209 -2.04 -2.84 10.64
CA ARG A 209 -2.16 -1.61 11.42
C ARG A 209 -0.81 -0.91 11.48
N VAL A 210 -0.83 0.41 11.43
CA VAL A 210 0.30 1.28 11.75
C VAL A 210 0.02 1.99 13.06
N ASN A 211 0.88 1.79 14.04
CA ASN A 211 0.76 2.40 15.35
C ASN A 211 1.72 3.59 15.45
N LEU A 212 1.19 4.78 15.68
CA LEU A 212 1.99 5.96 15.98
C LEU A 212 2.56 5.86 17.39
N THR A 213 3.84 6.18 17.53
CA THR A 213 4.49 6.32 18.84
C THR A 213 4.33 7.74 19.38
N SER A 214 4.61 7.95 20.66
CA SER A 214 4.64 9.32 21.23
C SER A 214 5.62 10.22 20.50
N ILE A 215 6.78 9.67 20.07
CA ILE A 215 7.77 10.38 19.25
C ILE A 215 7.17 10.73 17.89
N GLY A 216 6.38 9.81 17.31
CA GLY A 216 5.74 10.00 16.00
C GLY A 216 4.71 11.14 15.99
N TYR A 217 3.88 11.24 17.01
CA TYR A 217 2.97 12.38 17.14
C TYR A 217 3.73 13.71 17.17
N GLY A 218 4.80 13.80 17.99
CA GLY A 218 5.66 14.99 18.05
C GLY A 218 6.40 15.27 16.74
N GLY A 219 6.90 14.23 16.07
CA GLY A 219 7.60 14.34 14.80
C GLY A 219 6.69 14.86 13.67
N LEU A 220 5.49 14.31 13.54
CA LEU A 220 4.50 14.77 12.56
C LEU A 220 4.08 16.23 12.82
N HIS A 221 3.92 16.61 14.09
CA HIS A 221 3.64 17.99 14.45
C HIS A 221 4.79 18.91 14.06
N LYS A 222 6.02 18.58 14.48
CA LYS A 222 7.20 19.41 14.25
C LYS A 222 7.53 19.59 12.77
N GLU A 223 7.57 18.50 12.00
CA GLU A 223 8.06 18.51 10.62
C GLU A 223 6.95 18.84 9.58
N LEU A 224 5.71 18.45 9.88
CA LEU A 224 4.58 18.61 8.96
C LEU A 224 3.51 19.58 9.46
N GLY A 225 3.60 20.06 10.69
CA GLY A 225 2.56 20.91 11.31
C GLY A 225 1.25 20.17 11.55
N LEU A 226 1.27 18.83 11.68
CA LEU A 226 0.07 18.02 11.80
C LEU A 226 -0.25 17.70 13.26
N GLU A 227 -1.43 18.07 13.70
CA GLU A 227 -2.00 17.61 14.96
C GLU A 227 -2.85 16.37 14.71
N ILE A 228 -2.32 15.21 15.03
CA ILE A 228 -2.99 13.92 14.92
C ILE A 228 -3.56 13.53 16.28
N ARG A 229 -4.87 13.26 16.35
CA ARG A 229 -5.52 12.76 17.56
C ARG A 229 -5.26 11.27 17.72
N LYS A 230 -5.12 10.81 18.97
CA LYS A 230 -5.04 9.37 19.23
C LYS A 230 -6.37 8.71 18.92
N PRO A 231 -6.38 7.49 18.39
CA PRO A 231 -7.63 6.75 18.21
C PRO A 231 -8.27 6.47 19.59
N THR A 232 -9.54 6.74 19.68
CA THR A 232 -10.37 6.48 20.88
C THR A 232 -11.10 5.17 20.76
#